data_1a766fa3911625a86bb5ec7d95d6fde1
#
_entry.id   1a766fa3911625a86bb5ec7d95d6fde1
#
_cell.length_a   1.000
_cell.length_b   1.000
_cell.length_c   1.000
_cell.angle_alpha   90.00
_cell.angle_beta   90.00
_cell.angle_gamma   90.00
#
_symmetry.space_group_name_H-M   'P 1'
#
loop_
_entity.id
_entity.type
_entity.pdbx_description
1 polymer ?
#
loop_
_entity_poly.entity_id
_entity_poly.type
_entity_poly.pdbx_seq_one_letter_code
_entity_poly.pdbx_strand_id
1 'polypeptide(L)'
;VTIAIIQAAKGGGSIVFYGVLLCMPFFFQGMFLSSLFRVFSEIGSKLYFADLLGAASGCILVVIALNTFDDVECILLFSGVIAISALLMSLRCHTGNRMVAASGAALVLPIIIMVVNLAFPALLHVPIGDNAEKEIYDSLKHFEGEIIETRWSAFGRTDLVQYDKIPEHLDIYLDGTAGTPMYAFNGNVENPNPKVAELRTF
;
A
#
# COMPACT_ATOMS: atom_id res chain seq x y z
N VAL A 1 9.67 -7.82 0.81
CA VAL A 1 9.12 -6.53 1.26
C VAL A 1 7.79 -6.75 1.96
N THR A 2 6.77 -7.33 1.32
CA THR A 2 5.42 -7.54 1.87
C THR A 2 5.42 -8.27 3.21
N ILE A 3 6.15 -9.39 3.32
CA ILE A 3 6.28 -10.15 4.59
C ILE A 3 6.91 -9.28 5.69
N ALA A 4 7.90 -8.45 5.35
CA ALA A 4 8.55 -7.56 6.30
C ALA A 4 7.59 -6.46 6.80
N ILE A 5 6.74 -5.92 5.93
CA ILE A 5 5.70 -4.94 6.29
C ILE A 5 4.69 -5.58 7.25
N ILE A 6 4.22 -6.80 6.97
CA ILE A 6 3.29 -7.53 7.84
C ILE A 6 3.92 -7.82 9.21
N GLN A 7 5.20 -8.19 9.26
CA GLN A 7 5.90 -8.42 10.52
C GLN A 7 6.14 -7.12 11.30
N ALA A 8 6.45 -6.01 10.60
CA ALA A 8 6.59 -4.70 11.23
C ALA A 8 5.27 -4.26 11.86
N ALA A 9 4.16 -4.45 11.15
CA ALA A 9 2.81 -4.13 11.65
C ALA A 9 2.44 -4.94 12.90
N LYS A 10 2.99 -6.14 13.06
CA LYS A 10 2.82 -6.98 14.27
C LYS A 10 3.75 -6.60 15.44
N GLY A 11 4.46 -5.48 15.35
CA GLY A 11 5.34 -5.01 16.43
C GLY A 11 6.65 -5.80 16.58
N GLY A 12 6.99 -6.67 15.62
CA GLY A 12 8.19 -7.50 15.67
C GLY A 12 9.33 -6.95 14.84
N GLY A 13 10.45 -6.59 15.46
CA GLY A 13 11.72 -6.30 14.78
C GLY A 13 12.20 -4.84 14.88
N SER A 14 13.45 -4.62 14.45
CA SER A 14 14.08 -3.29 14.46
C SER A 14 13.61 -2.45 13.28
N ILE A 15 13.23 -1.20 13.51
CA ILE A 15 12.88 -0.21 12.47
C ILE A 15 14.03 -0.03 11.45
N VAL A 16 15.28 -0.15 11.90
CA VAL A 16 16.47 -0.08 11.04
C VAL A 16 16.49 -1.25 10.07
N PHE A 17 16.16 -2.47 10.52
CA PHE A 17 16.11 -3.65 9.66
C PHE A 17 15.06 -3.49 8.55
N TYR A 18 13.86 -3.00 8.89
CA TYR A 18 12.82 -2.73 7.89
C TYR A 18 13.21 -1.60 6.94
N GLY A 19 13.84 -0.56 7.45
CA GLY A 19 14.38 0.54 6.63
C GLY A 19 15.39 0.03 5.59
N VAL A 20 16.32 -0.83 5.98
CA VAL A 20 17.28 -1.45 5.05
C VAL A 20 16.58 -2.30 4.01
N LEU A 21 15.59 -3.15 4.41
CA LEU A 21 14.83 -3.96 3.47
C LEU A 21 14.04 -3.13 2.45
N LEU A 22 13.46 -2.02 2.89
CA LEU A 22 12.73 -1.11 2.00
C LEU A 22 13.65 -0.35 1.05
N CYS A 23 14.88 -0.05 1.46
CA CYS A 23 15.88 0.61 0.61
C CYS A 23 16.49 -0.31 -0.45
N MET A 24 16.50 -1.64 -0.23
CA MET A 24 17.12 -2.60 -1.16
C MET A 24 16.62 -2.52 -2.60
N PRO A 25 15.30 -2.48 -2.88
CA PRO A 25 14.81 -2.35 -4.25
C PRO A 25 15.33 -1.09 -4.96
N PHE A 26 15.34 0.04 -4.26
CA PHE A 26 15.84 1.32 -4.80
C PHE A 26 17.34 1.28 -5.07
N PHE A 27 18.12 0.64 -4.19
CA PHE A 27 19.55 0.46 -4.38
C PHE A 27 19.85 -0.36 -5.65
N PHE A 28 19.20 -1.51 -5.82
CA PHE A 28 19.38 -2.34 -7.02
C PHE A 28 18.91 -1.65 -8.29
N GLN A 29 17.80 -0.91 -8.23
CA GLN A 29 17.31 -0.11 -9.34
C GLN A 29 18.31 0.98 -9.73
N GLY A 30 18.90 1.68 -8.77
CA GLY A 30 19.93 2.69 -9.03
C GLY A 30 21.18 2.08 -9.66
N MET A 31 21.66 0.93 -9.18
CA MET A 31 22.77 0.20 -9.79
C MET A 31 22.48 -0.24 -11.23
N PHE A 32 21.28 -0.75 -11.46
CA PHE A 32 20.83 -1.16 -12.80
C PHE A 32 20.82 0.05 -13.76
N LEU A 33 20.16 1.13 -13.36
CA LEU A 33 20.04 2.34 -14.17
C LEU A 33 21.42 2.95 -14.48
N SER A 34 22.29 3.06 -13.46
CA SER A 34 23.67 3.53 -13.64
C SER A 34 24.46 2.67 -14.66
N SER A 35 24.32 1.34 -14.57
CA SER A 35 24.96 0.43 -15.50
C SER A 35 24.42 0.59 -16.92
N LEU A 36 23.10 0.79 -17.04
CA LEU A 36 22.44 0.99 -18.32
C LEU A 36 22.93 2.25 -19.02
N PHE A 37 22.99 3.38 -18.31
CA PHE A 37 23.53 4.64 -18.84
C PHE A 37 24.99 4.56 -19.23
N ARG A 38 25.80 3.78 -18.48
CA ARG A 38 27.20 3.57 -18.82
C ARG A 38 27.38 2.76 -20.12
N VAL A 39 26.59 1.69 -20.27
CA VAL A 39 26.70 0.80 -21.44
C VAL A 39 26.12 1.44 -22.70
N PHE A 40 25.02 2.19 -22.57
CA PHE A 40 24.29 2.78 -23.69
C PHE A 40 24.42 4.30 -23.73
N SER A 41 25.61 4.82 -23.42
CA SER A 41 25.88 6.27 -23.36
C SER A 41 25.55 7.00 -24.67
N GLU A 42 25.73 6.36 -25.82
CA GLU A 42 25.44 6.93 -27.16
C GLU A 42 23.95 7.29 -27.34
N ILE A 43 23.05 6.54 -26.70
CA ILE A 43 21.60 6.80 -26.75
C ILE A 43 21.06 7.33 -25.42
N GLY A 44 21.93 7.93 -24.61
CA GLY A 44 21.62 8.40 -23.25
C GLY A 44 20.40 9.30 -23.19
N SER A 45 20.21 10.21 -24.16
CA SER A 45 19.03 11.10 -24.23
C SER A 45 17.70 10.34 -24.40
N LYS A 46 17.71 9.28 -25.23
CA LYS A 46 16.51 8.45 -25.43
C LYS A 46 16.22 7.60 -24.19
N LEU A 47 17.26 7.11 -23.56
CA LEU A 47 17.16 6.34 -22.33
C LEU A 47 16.60 7.18 -21.19
N TYR A 48 17.11 8.40 -21.03
CA TYR A 48 16.60 9.38 -20.06
C TYR A 48 15.14 9.76 -20.31
N PHE A 49 14.76 9.98 -21.57
CA PHE A 49 13.38 10.25 -21.94
C PHE A 49 12.46 9.06 -21.58
N ALA A 50 12.89 7.82 -21.86
CA ALA A 50 12.12 6.65 -21.52
C ALA A 50 11.97 6.46 -19.99
N ASP A 51 13.01 6.75 -19.22
CA ASP A 51 12.99 6.71 -17.76
C ASP A 51 12.02 7.73 -17.19
N LEU A 52 12.08 8.98 -17.65
CA LEU A 52 11.13 10.04 -17.23
C LEU A 52 9.68 9.71 -17.61
N LEU A 53 9.46 9.18 -18.82
CA LEU A 53 8.13 8.78 -19.26
C LEU A 53 7.59 7.62 -18.41
N GLY A 54 8.46 6.66 -18.08
CA GLY A 54 8.15 5.56 -17.18
C GLY A 54 7.78 6.05 -15.77
N ALA A 55 8.59 6.95 -15.22
CA ALA A 55 8.32 7.54 -13.90
C ALA A 55 6.99 8.33 -13.87
N ALA A 56 6.74 9.17 -14.87
CA ALA A 56 5.50 9.94 -14.98
C ALA A 56 4.25 9.05 -15.10
N SER A 57 4.32 8.02 -15.96
CA SER A 57 3.23 7.04 -16.09
C SER A 57 3.04 6.22 -14.81
N GLY A 58 4.12 5.87 -14.13
CA GLY A 58 4.09 5.18 -12.83
C GLY A 58 3.34 5.98 -11.77
N CYS A 59 3.58 7.30 -11.70
CA CYS A 59 2.86 8.17 -10.75
C CYS A 59 1.33 8.18 -10.99
N ILE A 60 0.90 8.14 -12.24
CA ILE A 60 -0.53 8.08 -12.58
C ILE A 60 -1.09 6.70 -12.25
N LEU A 61 -0.38 5.65 -12.66
CA LEU A 61 -0.82 4.27 -12.49
C LEU A 61 -0.93 3.87 -11.01
N VAL A 62 -0.02 4.35 -10.15
CA VAL A 62 -0.08 4.03 -8.71
C VAL A 62 -1.34 4.62 -8.06
N VAL A 63 -1.76 5.82 -8.44
CA VAL A 63 -3.00 6.43 -7.91
C VAL A 63 -4.21 5.61 -8.32
N ILE A 64 -4.29 5.21 -9.60
CA ILE A 64 -5.39 4.37 -10.10
C ILE A 64 -5.37 3.00 -9.41
N ALA A 65 -4.20 2.40 -9.27
CA ALA A 65 -4.05 1.09 -8.65
C ALA A 65 -4.49 1.10 -7.18
N LEU A 66 -4.02 2.06 -6.36
CA LEU A 66 -4.37 2.18 -4.94
C LEU A 66 -5.85 2.51 -4.70
N ASN A 67 -6.52 3.14 -5.66
CA ASN A 67 -7.97 3.38 -5.57
C ASN A 67 -8.82 2.17 -6.03
N THR A 68 -8.19 1.15 -6.62
CA THR A 68 -8.89 0.00 -7.20
C THR A 68 -8.58 -1.30 -6.47
N PHE A 69 -7.36 -1.42 -5.98
CA PHE A 69 -6.81 -2.60 -5.31
C PHE A 69 -6.32 -2.23 -3.92
N ASP A 70 -6.23 -3.22 -3.04
CA ASP A 70 -5.61 -3.05 -1.73
C ASP A 70 -4.09 -2.91 -1.84
N ASP A 71 -3.43 -2.53 -0.74
CA ASP A 71 -1.98 -2.28 -0.66
C ASP A 71 -1.14 -3.49 -1.11
N VAL A 72 -1.46 -4.68 -0.62
CA VAL A 72 -0.75 -5.93 -0.96
C VAL A 72 -0.88 -6.25 -2.44
N GLU A 73 -2.07 -6.10 -3.00
CA GLU A 73 -2.36 -6.34 -4.42
C GLU A 73 -1.61 -5.37 -5.31
N CYS A 74 -1.53 -4.09 -4.93
CA CYS A 74 -0.73 -3.09 -5.64
C CYS A 74 0.76 -3.47 -5.68
N ILE A 75 1.33 -3.89 -4.55
CA ILE A 75 2.74 -4.33 -4.49
C ILE A 75 2.97 -5.54 -5.40
N LEU A 76 2.06 -6.52 -5.39
CA LEU A 76 2.16 -7.71 -6.25
C LEU A 76 2.02 -7.35 -7.73
N LEU A 77 1.10 -6.46 -8.08
CA LEU A 77 0.91 -5.97 -9.45
C LEU A 77 2.17 -5.29 -9.98
N PHE A 78 2.75 -4.35 -9.25
CA PHE A 78 3.98 -3.68 -9.67
C PHE A 78 5.19 -4.62 -9.68
N SER A 79 5.27 -5.59 -8.77
CA SER A 79 6.28 -6.65 -8.80
C SER A 79 6.17 -7.48 -10.08
N GLY A 80 4.94 -7.78 -10.53
CA GLY A 80 4.68 -8.45 -11.80
C GLY A 80 5.16 -7.64 -13.02
N VAL A 81 4.92 -6.32 -13.05
CA VAL A 81 5.39 -5.44 -14.13
C VAL A 81 6.92 -5.44 -14.23
N ILE A 82 7.61 -5.38 -13.08
CA ILE A 82 9.09 -5.46 -13.03
C ILE A 82 9.55 -6.83 -13.54
N ALA A 83 8.90 -7.90 -13.13
CA ALA A 83 9.25 -9.26 -13.55
C ALA A 83 9.03 -9.49 -15.05
N ILE A 84 7.94 -8.94 -15.62
CA ILE A 84 7.71 -8.94 -17.08
C ILE A 84 8.86 -8.23 -17.80
N SER A 85 9.28 -7.06 -17.33
CA SER A 85 10.37 -6.30 -17.91
C SER A 85 11.69 -7.09 -17.86
N ALA A 86 11.98 -7.74 -16.73
CA ALA A 86 13.16 -8.60 -16.58
C ALA A 86 13.12 -9.82 -17.52
N LEU A 87 11.97 -10.45 -17.68
CA LEU A 87 11.77 -11.59 -18.59
C LEU A 87 11.96 -11.15 -20.05
N LEU A 88 11.33 -10.07 -20.48
CA LEU A 88 11.50 -9.53 -21.83
C LEU A 88 12.95 -9.21 -22.15
N MET A 89 13.66 -8.61 -21.18
CA MET A 89 15.08 -8.30 -21.33
C MET A 89 15.93 -9.57 -21.43
N SER A 90 15.68 -10.57 -20.59
CA SER A 90 16.41 -11.83 -20.60
C SER A 90 16.22 -12.62 -21.90
N LEU A 91 15.02 -12.58 -22.48
CA LEU A 91 14.70 -13.20 -23.76
C LEU A 91 15.38 -12.47 -24.95
N ARG A 92 15.39 -11.14 -24.91
CA ARG A 92 15.98 -10.31 -25.98
C ARG A 92 17.51 -10.35 -25.99
N CYS A 93 18.13 -10.37 -24.82
CA CYS A 93 19.59 -10.38 -24.69
C CYS A 93 20.19 -11.77 -24.77
N HIS A 94 19.40 -12.83 -25.06
CA HIS A 94 19.87 -14.23 -25.15
C HIS A 94 20.70 -14.62 -23.91
N THR A 95 20.38 -14.09 -22.76
CA THR A 95 20.97 -14.49 -21.48
C THR A 95 20.66 -15.97 -21.25
N GLY A 96 21.63 -16.78 -20.84
CA GLY A 96 21.44 -18.22 -20.74
C GLY A 96 20.18 -18.68 -20.02
N ASN A 97 19.75 -19.91 -20.27
CA ASN A 97 18.49 -20.50 -19.80
C ASN A 97 18.21 -20.31 -18.29
N ARG A 98 19.26 -20.23 -17.46
CA ARG A 98 19.13 -19.98 -16.02
C ARG A 98 18.51 -18.60 -15.71
N MET A 99 18.92 -17.58 -16.44
CA MET A 99 18.39 -16.23 -16.25
C MET A 99 16.94 -16.12 -16.73
N VAL A 100 16.62 -16.73 -17.85
CA VAL A 100 15.24 -16.82 -18.36
C VAL A 100 14.34 -17.56 -17.36
N ALA A 101 14.81 -18.69 -16.83
CA ALA A 101 14.07 -19.44 -15.82
C ALA A 101 13.87 -18.64 -14.52
N ALA A 102 14.90 -17.93 -14.05
CA ALA A 102 14.81 -17.06 -12.87
C ALA A 102 13.82 -15.91 -13.08
N SER A 103 13.86 -15.25 -14.24
CA SER A 103 12.92 -14.18 -14.59
C SER A 103 11.48 -14.71 -14.70
N GLY A 104 11.30 -15.90 -15.28
CA GLY A 104 10.01 -16.58 -15.33
C GLY A 104 9.48 -16.93 -13.95
N ALA A 105 10.32 -17.46 -13.07
CA ALA A 105 9.94 -17.75 -11.69
C ALA A 105 9.57 -16.46 -10.91
N ALA A 106 10.34 -15.37 -11.13
CA ALA A 106 10.05 -14.07 -10.55
C ALA A 106 8.71 -13.48 -11.01
N LEU A 107 8.23 -13.82 -12.21
CA LEU A 107 6.91 -13.44 -12.71
C LEU A 107 5.80 -14.34 -12.14
N VAL A 108 6.02 -15.63 -12.09
CA VAL A 108 5.00 -16.60 -11.63
C VAL A 108 4.71 -16.43 -10.13
N LEU A 109 5.73 -16.12 -9.33
CA LEU A 109 5.60 -16.01 -7.88
C LEU A 109 4.58 -14.94 -7.44
N PRO A 110 4.66 -13.67 -7.87
CA PRO A 110 3.65 -12.66 -7.49
C PRO A 110 2.25 -12.99 -8.01
N ILE A 111 2.13 -13.64 -9.16
CA ILE A 111 0.83 -14.09 -9.70
C ILE A 111 0.22 -15.16 -8.80
N ILE A 112 0.99 -16.16 -8.38
CA ILE A 112 0.51 -17.20 -7.46
C ILE A 112 0.09 -16.55 -6.13
N ILE A 113 0.91 -15.67 -5.57
CA ILE A 113 0.61 -14.99 -4.31
C ILE A 113 -0.67 -14.15 -4.45
N MET A 114 -0.85 -13.45 -5.57
CA MET A 114 -2.05 -12.67 -5.86
C MET A 114 -3.31 -13.54 -5.93
N VAL A 115 -3.24 -14.67 -6.64
CA VAL A 115 -4.37 -15.62 -6.73
C VAL A 115 -4.71 -16.20 -5.35
N VAL A 116 -3.69 -16.53 -4.56
CA VAL A 116 -3.89 -17.02 -3.18
C VAL A 116 -4.49 -15.94 -2.29
N ASN A 117 -4.04 -14.68 -2.42
CA ASN A 117 -4.60 -13.55 -1.66
C ASN A 117 -6.07 -13.29 -2.01
N LEU A 118 -6.42 -13.36 -3.28
CA LEU A 118 -7.82 -13.22 -3.72
C LEU A 118 -8.72 -14.36 -3.22
N ALA A 119 -8.17 -15.58 -3.11
CA ALA A 119 -8.90 -16.73 -2.58
C ALA A 119 -9.02 -16.71 -1.03
N PHE A 120 -8.03 -16.15 -0.36
CA PHE A 120 -7.91 -16.09 1.11
C PHE A 120 -7.45 -14.68 1.57
N PRO A 121 -8.32 -13.67 1.52
CA PRO A 121 -7.95 -12.27 1.81
C PRO A 121 -7.33 -12.05 3.20
N ALA A 122 -7.71 -12.88 4.17
CA ALA A 122 -7.18 -12.80 5.53
C ALA A 122 -5.69 -13.21 5.66
N LEU A 123 -5.12 -13.88 4.64
CA LEU A 123 -3.76 -14.41 4.73
C LEU A 123 -2.69 -13.30 4.71
N LEU A 124 -2.87 -12.31 3.85
CA LEU A 124 -1.93 -11.21 3.65
C LEU A 124 -2.50 -9.86 4.11
N HIS A 125 -3.62 -9.88 4.84
CA HIS A 125 -4.16 -8.66 5.42
C HIS A 125 -3.12 -8.02 6.36
N VAL A 126 -2.86 -6.73 6.14
CA VAL A 126 -1.98 -5.94 7.01
C VAL A 126 -2.80 -5.50 8.23
N PRO A 127 -2.63 -6.15 9.39
CA PRO A 127 -3.35 -5.74 10.59
C PRO A 127 -2.89 -4.34 10.98
N ILE A 128 -3.76 -3.61 11.63
CA ILE A 128 -3.31 -2.45 12.39
C ILE A 128 -2.37 -3.00 13.47
N GLY A 129 -1.11 -2.56 13.46
CA GLY A 129 -0.11 -3.03 14.42
C GLY A 129 -0.53 -2.70 15.86
N ASP A 130 -0.20 -3.54 16.83
CA ASP A 130 -0.53 -3.40 18.26
C ASP A 130 0.33 -2.28 18.90
N ASN A 131 0.33 -1.11 18.27
CA ASN A 131 1.16 0.01 18.66
C ASN A 131 0.32 0.98 19.49
N ALA A 132 0.56 1.00 20.78
CA ALA A 132 -0.14 1.86 21.75
C ALA A 132 -0.05 3.37 21.47
N GLU A 133 0.79 3.78 20.50
CA GLU A 133 0.95 5.18 20.11
C GLU A 133 -0.09 5.66 19.09
N LYS A 134 -0.89 4.74 18.51
CA LYS A 134 -1.92 5.12 17.53
C LYS A 134 -3.26 5.34 18.22
N GLU A 135 -3.89 6.47 17.94
CA GLU A 135 -5.16 6.91 18.53
C GLU A 135 -6.30 5.87 18.34
N ILE A 136 -6.35 5.21 17.19
CA ILE A 136 -7.35 4.16 16.92
C ILE A 136 -7.32 3.03 17.95
N TYR A 137 -6.13 2.68 18.50
CA TYR A 137 -6.03 1.62 19.53
C TYR A 137 -6.63 2.02 20.84
N ASP A 138 -6.34 3.24 21.29
CA ASP A 138 -6.91 3.76 22.51
C ASP A 138 -8.44 3.83 22.40
N SER A 139 -8.93 4.26 21.26
CA SER A 139 -10.37 4.35 20.99
C SER A 139 -11.04 2.97 20.95
N LEU A 140 -10.47 2.00 20.20
CA LEU A 140 -10.99 0.63 20.14
C LEU A 140 -11.02 -0.03 21.52
N LYS A 141 -9.98 0.18 22.33
CA LYS A 141 -9.84 -0.43 23.64
C LYS A 141 -10.75 0.20 24.70
N HIS A 142 -10.91 1.54 24.70
CA HIS A 142 -11.71 2.24 25.69
C HIS A 142 -13.22 2.16 25.42
N PHE A 143 -13.61 2.14 24.15
CA PHE A 143 -15.02 2.20 23.75
C PHE A 143 -15.56 0.87 23.21
N GLU A 144 -14.76 -0.21 23.26
CA GLU A 144 -15.16 -1.54 22.76
C GLU A 144 -15.66 -1.45 21.31
N GLY A 145 -14.84 -0.85 20.43
CA GLY A 145 -15.19 -0.66 19.03
C GLY A 145 -14.60 -1.71 18.11
N GLU A 146 -15.15 -1.82 16.91
CA GLU A 146 -14.63 -2.64 15.85
C GLU A 146 -14.43 -1.83 14.56
N ILE A 147 -13.48 -2.26 13.73
CA ILE A 147 -13.26 -1.69 12.41
C ILE A 147 -14.24 -2.35 11.46
N ILE A 148 -15.25 -1.60 11.00
CA ILE A 148 -16.28 -2.12 10.09
C ILE A 148 -15.87 -2.05 8.63
N GLU A 149 -15.00 -1.13 8.25
CA GLU A 149 -14.52 -1.00 6.88
C GLU A 149 -13.10 -0.42 6.86
N THR A 150 -12.27 -0.96 5.96
CA THR A 150 -10.94 -0.44 5.66
C THR A 150 -10.87 -0.15 4.16
N ARG A 151 -10.40 1.05 3.80
CA ARG A 151 -10.12 1.43 2.42
C ARG A 151 -8.72 1.99 2.26
N TRP A 152 -8.06 1.58 1.18
CA TRP A 152 -6.82 2.17 0.74
C TRP A 152 -7.05 3.21 -0.34
N SER A 153 -6.24 4.25 -0.33
CA SER A 153 -6.23 5.29 -1.34
C SER A 153 -4.81 5.81 -1.55
N ALA A 154 -4.62 6.69 -2.54
CA ALA A 154 -3.33 7.36 -2.76
C ALA A 154 -2.88 8.22 -1.56
N PHE A 155 -3.76 8.54 -0.63
CA PHE A 155 -3.47 9.35 0.56
C PHE A 155 -3.14 8.52 1.80
N GLY A 156 -3.46 7.24 1.81
CA GLY A 156 -3.22 6.33 2.93
C GLY A 156 -4.37 5.37 3.18
N ARG A 157 -4.27 4.66 4.29
CA ARG A 157 -5.30 3.75 4.79
C ARG A 157 -6.35 4.52 5.58
N THR A 158 -7.61 4.31 5.25
CA THR A 158 -8.75 4.87 5.97
C THR A 158 -9.53 3.74 6.62
N ASP A 159 -9.71 3.81 7.93
CA ASP A 159 -10.46 2.84 8.73
C ASP A 159 -11.72 3.51 9.29
N LEU A 160 -12.87 2.85 9.11
CA LEU A 160 -14.14 3.24 9.71
C LEU A 160 -14.38 2.38 10.95
N VAL A 161 -14.52 3.04 12.09
CA VAL A 161 -14.69 2.39 13.39
C VAL A 161 -16.08 2.66 13.92
N GLN A 162 -16.75 1.62 14.41
CA GLN A 162 -17.99 1.69 15.15
C GLN A 162 -17.75 1.27 16.59
N TYR A 163 -18.44 1.91 17.53
CA TYR A 163 -18.30 1.64 18.97
C TYR A 163 -19.57 1.02 19.54
N ASP A 164 -19.40 -0.11 20.26
CA ASP A 164 -20.54 -0.81 20.90
C ASP A 164 -21.25 0.05 21.94
N LYS A 165 -20.50 0.88 22.66
CA LYS A 165 -21.04 1.78 23.69
C LYS A 165 -21.78 2.99 23.13
N ILE A 166 -21.51 3.37 21.88
CA ILE A 166 -22.09 4.56 21.24
C ILE A 166 -22.36 4.24 19.77
N PRO A 167 -23.35 3.41 19.44
CA PRO A 167 -23.58 2.91 18.08
C PRO A 167 -23.96 3.99 17.06
N GLU A 168 -24.40 5.16 17.52
CA GLU A 168 -24.72 6.32 16.65
C GLU A 168 -23.49 7.15 16.27
N HIS A 169 -22.32 6.82 16.83
CA HIS A 169 -21.06 7.51 16.61
C HIS A 169 -20.10 6.61 15.81
N LEU A 170 -19.68 7.08 14.67
CA LEU A 170 -18.66 6.47 13.84
C LEU A 170 -17.45 7.38 13.80
N ASP A 171 -16.25 6.81 13.85
CA ASP A 171 -15.01 7.54 13.63
C ASP A 171 -14.30 7.06 12.38
N ILE A 172 -13.77 8.01 11.61
CA ILE A 172 -12.89 7.73 10.49
C ILE A 172 -11.48 8.05 10.93
N TYR A 173 -10.57 7.06 10.79
CA TYR A 173 -9.15 7.23 11.06
C TYR A 173 -8.34 7.16 9.77
N LEU A 174 -7.41 8.10 9.60
CA LEU A 174 -6.40 8.05 8.52
C LEU A 174 -5.10 7.54 9.12
N ASP A 175 -4.60 6.41 8.57
CA ASP A 175 -3.41 5.71 9.07
C ASP A 175 -3.45 5.40 10.59
N GLY A 176 -4.64 5.33 11.15
CA GLY A 176 -4.89 5.01 12.57
C GLY A 176 -4.60 6.14 13.56
N THR A 177 -4.40 7.39 13.09
CA THR A 177 -4.04 8.52 13.97
C THR A 177 -4.99 9.71 13.86
N ALA A 178 -5.33 10.17 12.69
CA ALA A 178 -6.17 11.36 12.51
C ALA A 178 -7.65 10.98 12.59
N GLY A 179 -8.18 10.87 13.81
CA GLY A 179 -9.59 10.54 14.06
C GLY A 179 -10.52 11.70 13.74
N THR A 180 -11.59 11.43 12.97
CA THR A 180 -12.64 12.40 12.67
C THR A 180 -14.00 11.78 12.96
N PRO A 181 -14.78 12.34 13.91
CA PRO A 181 -16.09 11.82 14.25
C PRO A 181 -17.12 12.07 13.15
N MET A 182 -17.94 11.07 12.87
CA MET A 182 -19.11 11.16 12.00
C MET A 182 -20.37 11.04 12.84
N TYR A 183 -21.22 12.04 12.76
CA TYR A 183 -22.52 12.02 13.44
C TYR A 183 -23.64 11.74 12.44
N ALA A 184 -24.60 10.92 12.85
CA ALA A 184 -25.81 10.70 12.06
C ALA A 184 -26.57 12.02 11.90
N PHE A 185 -26.70 12.50 10.66
CA PHE A 185 -27.46 13.69 10.33
C PHE A 185 -28.82 13.30 9.71
N ASN A 186 -29.91 13.80 10.27
CA ASN A 186 -31.27 13.50 9.83
C ASN A 186 -31.71 14.25 8.56
N GLY A 187 -30.82 15.04 7.95
CA GLY A 187 -31.12 15.87 6.77
C GLY A 187 -31.88 17.17 7.08
N ASN A 188 -32.30 17.39 8.33
CA ASN A 188 -33.05 18.60 8.74
C ASN A 188 -32.11 19.60 9.45
N VAL A 189 -31.82 20.71 8.80
CA VAL A 189 -30.92 21.75 9.32
C VAL A 189 -31.62 22.56 10.44
N GLU A 190 -32.95 22.67 10.42
CA GLU A 190 -33.71 23.44 11.44
C GLU A 190 -33.89 22.67 12.73
N ASN A 191 -34.00 21.34 12.65
CA ASN A 191 -34.13 20.46 13.81
C ASN A 191 -33.13 19.26 13.68
N PRO A 192 -31.83 19.51 13.81
CA PRO A 192 -30.81 18.45 13.73
C PRO A 192 -30.85 17.56 14.96
N ASN A 193 -30.20 16.38 14.86
CA ASN A 193 -29.95 15.51 16.01
C ASN A 193 -29.19 16.27 17.11
N PRO A 194 -29.38 15.97 18.41
CA PRO A 194 -28.78 16.73 19.51
C PRO A 194 -27.29 16.98 19.39
N LYS A 195 -26.52 15.95 19.00
CA LYS A 195 -25.08 16.08 18.82
C LYS A 195 -24.68 17.00 17.66
N VAL A 196 -25.46 16.99 16.57
CA VAL A 196 -25.23 17.90 15.42
C VAL A 196 -25.65 19.32 15.79
N ALA A 197 -26.63 19.47 16.66
CA ALA A 197 -27.06 20.78 17.20
C ALA A 197 -25.94 21.45 18.01
N GLU A 198 -25.19 20.68 18.80
CA GLU A 198 -24.07 21.19 19.59
C GLU A 198 -22.94 21.77 18.69
N LEU A 199 -22.71 21.23 17.48
CA LEU A 199 -21.75 21.76 16.53
C LEU A 199 -22.10 23.14 15.98
N ARG A 200 -23.36 23.59 16.11
CA ARG A 200 -23.80 24.94 15.69
C ARG A 200 -23.40 26.05 16.66
N THR A 201 -22.95 25.70 17.85
CA THR A 201 -22.57 26.66 18.90
C THR A 201 -21.12 27.09 18.83
N PHE A 202 -20.36 26.60 17.84
CA PHE A 202 -19.02 27.00 17.46
C PHE A 202 -19.08 27.76 16.13
#